data_27b9ea2a546fecb506399abd405af039
#
_entry.id   27b9ea2a546fecb506399abd405af039
#
_cell.length_a   1.000
_cell.length_b   1.000
_cell.length_c   1.000
_cell.angle_alpha   90.00
_cell.angle_beta   90.00
_cell.angle_gamma   90.00
#
_symmetry.space_group_name_H-M   'P 1'
#
loop_
_entity.id
_entity.type
_entity.pdbx_description
1 polymer ?
#
loop_
_entity_poly.entity_id
_entity_poly.type
_entity_poly.pdbx_seq_one_letter_code
_entity_poly.pdbx_strand_id
1 'polypeptide(L)'
;MSDPFIGQILLFAGNFAPRGYALCEGQILPINLNQALFSILGTTYGGDGRTSFALPDLRGRVPLSSGQGSGLSNRPLGSKSGSENVTLNSTQMPNHTHAEGPSTLTAQLSAHDATVADSSVPGAANVLSRLPNVNYYSSSDANLVPINGPSISSAVGAAGGSQHHENRQPSLAINYIIALVGIFPPRN
;
A
#
# COMPACT_ATOMS: atom_id res chain seq x y z
N MET A 1 42.28 14.02 -16.93
CA MET A 1 40.84 14.00 -16.59
C MET A 1 40.33 15.38 -16.95
N SER A 2 39.22 15.46 -17.67
CA SER A 2 38.56 16.73 -17.91
C SER A 2 37.95 17.27 -16.63
N ASP A 3 38.04 18.58 -16.39
CA ASP A 3 37.41 19.19 -15.23
C ASP A 3 35.88 18.99 -15.29
N PRO A 4 35.22 18.71 -14.17
CA PRO A 4 33.77 18.55 -14.12
C PRO A 4 33.08 19.91 -14.36
N PHE A 5 31.83 19.86 -14.78
CA PHE A 5 30.99 21.06 -14.71
C PHE A 5 30.52 21.30 -13.25
N ILE A 6 30.49 22.57 -12.83
CA ILE A 6 29.97 22.97 -11.54
C ILE A 6 28.49 22.50 -11.46
N GLY A 7 28.12 21.80 -10.37
CA GLY A 7 26.79 21.24 -10.19
C GLY A 7 26.57 19.87 -10.88
N GLN A 8 27.59 19.32 -11.54
CA GLN A 8 27.52 17.97 -12.09
C GLN A 8 27.41 16.94 -10.98
N ILE A 9 26.45 16.03 -11.06
CA ILE A 9 26.25 14.92 -10.12
C ILE A 9 26.84 13.65 -10.72
N LEU A 10 27.63 12.94 -9.93
CA LEU A 10 28.30 11.69 -10.30
C LEU A 10 28.01 10.61 -9.25
N LEU A 11 28.06 9.36 -9.69
CA LEU A 11 28.06 8.19 -8.81
C LEU A 11 29.48 7.93 -8.29
N PHE A 12 29.59 7.69 -6.99
CA PHE A 12 30.88 7.44 -6.35
C PHE A 12 30.76 6.31 -5.31
N ALA A 13 31.58 5.29 -5.42
CA ALA A 13 31.51 4.11 -4.56
C ALA A 13 32.17 4.31 -3.18
N GLY A 14 32.92 5.40 -2.98
CA GLY A 14 33.58 5.70 -1.69
C GLY A 14 32.61 6.28 -0.66
N ASN A 15 32.99 6.23 0.60
CA ASN A 15 32.22 6.74 1.74
C ASN A 15 32.55 8.18 2.15
N PHE A 16 33.26 8.90 1.30
CA PHE A 16 33.68 10.30 1.50
C PHE A 16 33.52 11.09 0.20
N ALA A 17 33.42 12.41 0.29
CA ALA A 17 33.46 13.28 -0.88
C ALA A 17 34.93 13.61 -1.24
N PRO A 18 35.39 13.37 -2.48
CA PRO A 18 36.69 13.82 -2.94
C PRO A 18 36.83 15.34 -2.88
N ARG A 19 38.06 15.85 -2.90
CA ARG A 19 38.32 17.30 -2.91
C ARG A 19 37.61 17.97 -4.11
N GLY A 20 36.89 19.05 -3.83
CA GLY A 20 36.11 19.77 -4.84
C GLY A 20 34.70 19.24 -5.06
N TYR A 21 34.30 18.21 -4.31
CA TYR A 21 32.96 17.62 -4.34
C TYR A 21 32.32 17.64 -2.95
N ALA A 22 31.02 17.48 -2.90
CA ALA A 22 30.25 17.19 -1.70
C ALA A 22 29.31 16.02 -1.93
N LEU A 23 28.94 15.31 -0.87
CA LEU A 23 27.89 14.30 -0.94
C LEU A 23 26.51 14.96 -1.16
N CYS A 24 25.60 14.31 -1.88
CA CYS A 24 24.25 14.81 -2.11
C CYS A 24 23.32 14.38 -0.96
N GLU A 25 23.47 15.02 0.23
CA GLU A 25 22.75 14.71 1.46
C GLU A 25 21.84 15.85 1.94
N GLY A 26 21.58 16.83 1.09
CA GLY A 26 20.72 17.97 1.41
C GLY A 26 21.33 19.01 2.36
N GLN A 27 22.65 18.97 2.58
CA GLN A 27 23.32 19.93 3.44
C GLN A 27 23.23 21.36 2.93
N ILE A 28 23.17 22.31 3.86
CA ILE A 28 23.09 23.73 3.58
C ILE A 28 24.50 24.28 3.42
N LEU A 29 24.70 25.05 2.35
CA LEU A 29 25.96 25.71 2.04
C LEU A 29 25.80 27.23 2.05
N PRO A 30 26.84 27.98 2.49
CA PRO A 30 26.84 29.44 2.43
C PRO A 30 27.04 29.92 0.98
N ILE A 31 26.25 30.89 0.57
CA ILE A 31 26.31 31.45 -0.80
C ILE A 31 27.65 32.16 -1.07
N ASN A 32 28.18 32.91 -0.09
CA ASN A 32 29.39 33.67 -0.23
C ASN A 32 30.63 32.84 -0.62
N LEU A 33 30.67 31.56 -0.24
CA LEU A 33 31.73 30.62 -0.57
C LEU A 33 31.43 29.75 -1.81
N ASN A 34 30.20 29.77 -2.30
CA ASN A 34 29.73 28.88 -3.39
C ASN A 34 28.86 29.63 -4.43
N GLN A 35 29.21 30.86 -4.77
CA GLN A 35 28.40 31.73 -5.62
C GLN A 35 28.11 31.12 -6.99
N ALA A 36 29.11 30.50 -7.63
CA ALA A 36 28.96 29.89 -8.94
C ALA A 36 27.97 28.70 -8.89
N LEU A 37 28.05 27.87 -7.87
CA LEU A 37 27.11 26.76 -7.67
C LEU A 37 25.71 27.28 -7.36
N PHE A 38 25.58 28.31 -6.53
CA PHE A 38 24.28 28.93 -6.22
C PHE A 38 23.61 29.50 -7.46
N SER A 39 24.37 30.11 -8.39
CA SER A 39 23.83 30.65 -9.64
C SER A 39 23.19 29.57 -10.54
N ILE A 40 23.58 28.29 -10.35
CA ILE A 40 23.04 27.12 -11.08
C ILE A 40 21.87 26.49 -10.33
N LEU A 41 22.02 26.25 -9.03
CA LEU A 41 21.03 25.50 -8.23
C LEU A 41 19.92 26.40 -7.68
N GLY A 42 20.23 27.67 -7.38
CA GLY A 42 19.30 28.55 -6.67
C GLY A 42 18.85 27.94 -5.33
N THR A 43 17.58 28.10 -5.01
CA THR A 43 16.91 27.54 -3.82
C THR A 43 16.08 26.31 -4.13
N THR A 44 16.29 25.69 -5.29
CA THR A 44 15.50 24.53 -5.77
C THR A 44 15.43 23.39 -4.76
N TYR A 45 16.51 23.17 -4.02
CA TYR A 45 16.64 22.09 -3.03
C TYR A 45 16.48 22.57 -1.59
N GLY A 46 16.35 23.88 -1.35
CA GLY A 46 16.17 24.52 -0.04
C GLY A 46 17.15 25.65 0.21
N GLY A 47 17.17 26.14 1.44
CA GLY A 47 17.91 27.32 1.87
C GLY A 47 17.08 28.60 1.84
N ASP A 48 17.64 29.72 2.34
CA ASP A 48 16.96 31.00 2.43
C ASP A 48 17.14 31.88 1.16
N GLY A 49 18.04 31.49 0.26
CA GLY A 49 18.35 32.21 -0.98
C GLY A 49 19.01 33.57 -0.79
N ARG A 50 19.32 33.94 0.45
CA ARG A 50 19.98 35.22 0.80
C ARG A 50 21.39 34.97 1.34
N THR A 51 21.54 34.04 2.26
CA THR A 51 22.82 33.67 2.88
C THR A 51 23.20 32.22 2.61
N SER A 52 22.21 31.36 2.33
CA SER A 52 22.36 29.92 2.21
C SER A 52 21.48 29.29 1.14
N PHE A 53 21.90 28.15 0.64
CA PHE A 53 21.15 27.27 -0.24
C PHE A 53 21.46 25.80 0.12
N ALA A 54 20.59 24.87 -0.29
CA ALA A 54 20.77 23.45 -0.02
C ALA A 54 21.22 22.68 -1.26
N LEU A 55 22.01 21.63 -1.05
CA LEU A 55 22.31 20.62 -2.04
C LEU A 55 21.14 19.62 -2.19
N PRO A 56 21.06 18.90 -3.33
CA PRO A 56 20.10 17.80 -3.48
C PRO A 56 20.30 16.75 -2.39
N ASP A 57 19.20 16.17 -1.89
CA ASP A 57 19.23 14.99 -1.03
C ASP A 57 18.78 13.77 -1.85
N LEU A 58 19.75 12.93 -2.20
CA LEU A 58 19.55 11.73 -3.00
C LEU A 58 19.63 10.45 -2.15
N ARG A 59 19.73 10.55 -0.83
CA ARG A 59 19.74 9.38 0.06
C ARG A 59 18.42 8.62 -0.04
N GLY A 60 18.51 7.31 -0.34
CA GLY A 60 17.34 6.45 -0.53
C GLY A 60 16.45 6.83 -1.73
N ARG A 61 16.98 7.57 -2.72
CA ARG A 61 16.22 8.07 -3.87
C ARG A 61 16.87 7.70 -5.19
N VAL A 62 16.03 7.47 -6.18
CA VAL A 62 16.45 7.31 -7.58
C VAL A 62 16.25 8.64 -8.29
N PRO A 63 17.28 9.17 -9.00
CA PRO A 63 17.13 10.39 -9.78
C PRO A 63 16.20 10.15 -10.97
N LEU A 64 15.30 11.10 -11.20
CA LEU A 64 14.40 11.13 -12.34
C LEU A 64 14.63 12.42 -13.12
N SER A 65 14.42 12.39 -14.43
CA SER A 65 14.43 13.60 -15.26
C SER A 65 13.25 14.50 -14.92
N SER A 66 13.51 15.80 -14.77
CA SER A 66 12.46 16.80 -14.55
C SER A 66 11.65 17.05 -15.83
N GLY A 67 10.41 17.51 -15.65
CA GLY A 67 9.49 17.83 -16.73
C GLY A 67 8.34 16.86 -16.86
N GLN A 68 7.65 16.93 -17.99
CA GLN A 68 6.49 16.08 -18.28
C GLN A 68 6.73 15.33 -19.60
N GLY A 69 6.85 14.02 -19.52
CA GLY A 69 6.82 13.14 -20.69
C GLY A 69 5.39 12.94 -21.21
N SER A 70 5.24 12.54 -22.47
CA SER A 70 3.92 12.22 -23.06
C SER A 70 3.22 11.14 -22.26
N GLY A 71 2.00 11.41 -21.78
CA GLY A 71 1.22 10.49 -20.96
C GLY A 71 1.72 10.29 -19.52
N LEU A 72 2.76 11.02 -19.08
CA LEU A 72 3.34 10.92 -17.74
C LEU A 72 2.99 12.15 -16.89
N SER A 73 3.08 11.96 -15.58
CA SER A 73 2.90 13.05 -14.61
C SER A 73 4.04 14.06 -14.69
N ASN A 74 3.73 15.35 -14.52
CA ASN A 74 4.74 16.40 -14.43
C ASN A 74 5.59 16.23 -13.18
N ARG A 75 6.92 16.33 -13.33
CA ARG A 75 7.94 16.24 -12.28
C ARG A 75 8.76 17.53 -12.23
N PRO A 76 8.37 18.53 -11.44
CA PRO A 76 9.17 19.74 -11.29
C PRO A 76 10.57 19.44 -10.75
N LEU A 77 11.57 20.21 -11.18
CA LEU A 77 12.93 20.08 -10.67
C LEU A 77 12.94 20.24 -9.14
N GLY A 78 13.64 19.36 -8.43
CA GLY A 78 13.72 19.35 -6.97
C GLY A 78 12.53 18.67 -6.26
N SER A 79 11.48 18.27 -6.98
CA SER A 79 10.34 17.57 -6.38
C SER A 79 10.74 16.17 -5.87
N LYS A 80 10.17 15.79 -4.73
CA LYS A 80 10.35 14.47 -4.11
C LYS A 80 9.05 13.69 -4.23
N SER A 81 9.13 12.41 -4.56
CA SER A 81 7.95 11.54 -4.72
C SER A 81 8.31 10.08 -4.44
N GLY A 82 7.28 9.26 -4.29
CA GLY A 82 7.42 7.83 -3.99
C GLY A 82 7.34 7.51 -2.50
N SER A 83 7.21 6.23 -2.20
CA SER A 83 7.14 5.67 -0.84
C SER A 83 7.96 4.40 -0.78
N GLU A 84 8.69 4.19 0.30
CA GLU A 84 9.46 2.97 0.54
C GLU A 84 8.55 1.80 0.93
N ASN A 85 7.48 2.08 1.65
CA ASN A 85 6.53 1.10 2.13
C ASN A 85 5.12 1.44 1.63
N VAL A 86 4.34 0.42 1.30
CA VAL A 86 2.95 0.55 0.86
C VAL A 86 2.08 -0.37 1.68
N THR A 87 0.98 0.16 2.23
CA THR A 87 -0.11 -0.62 2.81
C THR A 87 -1.28 -0.57 1.84
N LEU A 88 -1.74 -1.72 1.39
CA LEU A 88 -2.89 -1.81 0.51
C LEU A 88 -4.17 -1.47 1.30
N ASN A 89 -5.03 -0.68 0.70
CA ASN A 89 -6.38 -0.43 1.20
C ASN A 89 -7.43 -1.18 0.34
N SER A 90 -8.67 -1.20 0.81
CA SER A 90 -9.76 -1.93 0.14
C SER A 90 -10.02 -1.45 -1.31
N THR A 91 -9.74 -0.18 -1.62
CA THR A 91 -9.95 0.37 -2.98
C THR A 91 -8.84 -0.02 -3.96
N GLN A 92 -7.72 -0.51 -3.47
CA GLN A 92 -6.58 -0.95 -4.28
C GLN A 92 -6.61 -2.44 -4.61
N MET A 93 -7.52 -3.18 -3.97
CA MET A 93 -7.74 -4.58 -4.28
C MET A 93 -8.76 -4.72 -5.42
N PRO A 94 -8.51 -5.62 -6.40
CA PRO A 94 -9.53 -5.95 -7.40
C PRO A 94 -10.81 -6.44 -6.73
N ASN A 95 -11.96 -6.20 -7.36
CA ASN A 95 -13.21 -6.80 -6.92
C ASN A 95 -13.08 -8.32 -6.92
N HIS A 96 -13.30 -8.92 -5.76
CA HIS A 96 -13.28 -10.37 -5.60
C HIS A 96 -14.41 -10.79 -4.67
N THR A 97 -14.89 -12.02 -4.83
CA THR A 97 -15.89 -12.65 -3.98
C THR A 97 -15.26 -13.87 -3.31
N HIS A 98 -15.56 -14.05 -2.04
CA HIS A 98 -15.28 -15.31 -1.39
C HIS A 98 -16.48 -16.22 -1.70
N ALA A 99 -16.31 -17.18 -2.61
CA ALA A 99 -17.25 -18.28 -2.70
C ALA A 99 -17.13 -19.05 -1.39
N GLU A 100 -18.24 -19.16 -0.65
CA GLU A 100 -18.31 -20.18 0.37
C GLU A 100 -18.07 -21.50 -0.37
N GLY A 101 -17.05 -22.26 0.03
CA GLY A 101 -16.85 -23.61 -0.51
C GLY A 101 -18.17 -24.35 -0.37
N PRO A 102 -18.41 -25.45 -1.13
CA PRO A 102 -19.63 -26.23 -1.04
C PRO A 102 -19.73 -26.88 0.35
N SER A 103 -19.94 -26.06 1.37
CA SER A 103 -20.45 -26.52 2.64
C SER A 103 -21.93 -26.73 2.40
N THR A 104 -22.30 -27.95 2.06
CA THR A 104 -23.69 -28.38 2.17
C THR A 104 -24.07 -28.21 3.62
N LEU A 105 -24.65 -27.07 3.97
CA LEU A 105 -25.34 -26.91 5.24
C LEU A 105 -26.60 -27.76 5.14
N THR A 106 -26.49 -29.01 5.51
CA THR A 106 -27.63 -29.88 5.70
C THR A 106 -28.20 -29.61 7.10
N ALA A 107 -29.22 -28.75 7.16
CA ALA A 107 -30.06 -28.70 8.33
C ALA A 107 -30.98 -29.94 8.28
N GLN A 108 -30.63 -30.97 9.00
CA GLN A 108 -31.52 -32.12 9.18
C GLN A 108 -32.54 -31.78 10.28
N LEU A 109 -33.80 -31.61 9.90
CA LEU A 109 -34.89 -31.72 10.84
C LEU A 109 -35.08 -33.22 11.08
N SER A 110 -34.65 -33.72 12.22
CA SER A 110 -34.88 -35.11 12.60
C SER A 110 -36.23 -35.21 13.33
N ALA A 111 -37.12 -36.02 12.77
CA ALA A 111 -38.34 -36.44 13.48
C ALA A 111 -38.17 -37.86 13.97
N HIS A 112 -38.63 -38.14 15.18
CA HIS A 112 -38.57 -39.49 15.78
C HIS A 112 -39.83 -40.28 15.36
N ASP A 113 -39.64 -41.44 14.76
CA ASP A 113 -40.74 -42.28 14.19
C ASP A 113 -41.31 -43.29 15.18
N ALA A 114 -40.74 -43.47 16.38
CA ALA A 114 -40.99 -44.64 17.22
C ALA A 114 -41.65 -44.37 18.58
N THR A 115 -41.83 -43.12 18.99
CA THR A 115 -42.39 -42.82 20.33
C THR A 115 -43.53 -41.82 20.27
N VAL A 116 -44.53 -42.02 21.10
CA VAL A 116 -45.64 -41.09 21.32
C VAL A 116 -45.04 -39.77 21.89
N ALA A 117 -45.50 -38.65 21.39
CA ALA A 117 -45.07 -37.36 21.93
C ALA A 117 -45.53 -37.27 23.40
N ASP A 118 -44.58 -37.03 24.30
CA ASP A 118 -44.77 -36.92 25.77
C ASP A 118 -44.80 -35.46 26.24
N SER A 119 -44.56 -34.51 25.35
CA SER A 119 -44.59 -33.09 25.68
C SER A 119 -45.23 -32.27 24.57
N SER A 120 -46.08 -31.34 24.95
CA SER A 120 -46.66 -30.33 24.07
C SER A 120 -45.85 -29.02 24.00
N VAL A 121 -44.76 -28.93 24.76
CA VAL A 121 -43.91 -27.73 24.82
C VAL A 121 -42.54 -28.06 24.24
N PRO A 122 -42.06 -27.27 23.25
CA PRO A 122 -40.71 -27.45 22.75
C PRO A 122 -39.68 -27.17 23.85
N GLY A 123 -38.80 -28.12 24.12
CA GLY A 123 -37.67 -27.98 25.04
C GLY A 123 -36.35 -28.20 24.30
N ALA A 124 -35.25 -27.88 24.96
CA ALA A 124 -33.90 -27.96 24.36
C ALA A 124 -33.47 -29.38 23.92
N ALA A 125 -34.18 -30.42 24.42
CA ALA A 125 -33.92 -31.80 24.09
C ALA A 125 -35.09 -32.47 23.32
N ASN A 126 -36.13 -31.73 22.94
CA ASN A 126 -37.31 -32.29 22.29
C ASN A 126 -37.18 -32.24 20.78
N VAL A 127 -37.50 -33.33 20.13
CA VAL A 127 -37.56 -33.47 18.66
C VAL A 127 -39.00 -33.66 18.23
N LEU A 128 -39.33 -33.35 16.98
CA LEU A 128 -40.63 -33.59 16.40
C LEU A 128 -40.90 -35.10 16.43
N SER A 129 -42.04 -35.49 16.98
CA SER A 129 -42.45 -36.90 17.11
C SER A 129 -43.78 -37.12 16.41
N ARG A 130 -43.99 -38.35 15.91
CA ARG A 130 -45.21 -38.77 15.26
C ARG A 130 -46.24 -39.18 16.35
N LEU A 131 -47.45 -38.65 16.25
CA LEU A 131 -48.58 -39.16 17.03
C LEU A 131 -49.28 -40.28 16.26
N PRO A 132 -49.67 -41.36 16.90
CA PRO A 132 -50.48 -42.40 16.27
C PRO A 132 -51.85 -41.82 15.86
N ASN A 133 -52.20 -42.02 14.59
CA ASN A 133 -53.44 -41.54 13.96
C ASN A 133 -53.57 -40.03 13.65
N VAL A 134 -52.50 -39.31 13.66
CA VAL A 134 -52.48 -37.90 13.21
C VAL A 134 -51.44 -37.73 12.09
N ASN A 135 -51.91 -37.31 10.93
CA ASN A 135 -51.02 -36.98 9.82
C ASN A 135 -50.49 -35.56 9.99
N TYR A 136 -49.17 -35.38 10.12
CA TYR A 136 -48.53 -34.07 10.20
C TYR A 136 -48.10 -33.49 8.87
N TYR A 137 -48.37 -34.20 7.79
CA TYR A 137 -48.07 -33.72 6.43
C TYR A 137 -49.36 -33.62 5.64
N SER A 138 -49.59 -32.44 5.07
CA SER A 138 -50.67 -32.19 4.14
C SER A 138 -50.14 -32.18 2.71
N SER A 139 -50.81 -32.77 1.78
CA SER A 139 -50.54 -32.63 0.34
C SER A 139 -51.12 -31.33 -0.24
N SER A 140 -51.69 -30.47 0.62
CA SER A 140 -52.27 -29.18 0.21
C SER A 140 -51.30 -28.06 0.51
N ASP A 141 -50.99 -27.23 -0.49
CA ASP A 141 -50.18 -26.05 -0.37
C ASP A 141 -50.91 -24.84 0.26
N ALA A 142 -52.16 -25.02 0.66
CA ALA A 142 -52.95 -23.98 1.30
C ALA A 142 -52.63 -23.92 2.82
N ASN A 143 -52.29 -22.71 3.30
CA ASN A 143 -52.02 -22.40 4.71
C ASN A 143 -50.68 -22.96 5.23
N LEU A 144 -49.60 -22.87 4.46
CA LEU A 144 -48.26 -23.14 4.94
C LEU A 144 -47.85 -22.12 6.01
N VAL A 145 -47.61 -22.57 7.22
CA VAL A 145 -47.01 -21.80 8.30
C VAL A 145 -45.50 -22.06 8.23
N PRO A 146 -44.66 -21.02 8.09
CA PRO A 146 -43.22 -21.24 8.09
C PRO A 146 -42.80 -21.79 9.45
N ILE A 147 -42.17 -22.97 9.42
CA ILE A 147 -41.48 -23.47 10.59
C ILE A 147 -40.24 -22.60 10.75
N ASN A 148 -40.14 -21.87 11.87
CA ASN A 148 -38.95 -21.17 12.24
C ASN A 148 -37.83 -22.20 12.48
N GLY A 149 -37.15 -22.56 11.42
CA GLY A 149 -35.92 -23.33 11.50
C GLY A 149 -34.79 -22.49 12.09
N PRO A 150 -33.71 -23.10 12.55
CA PRO A 150 -32.57 -22.36 13.02
C PRO A 150 -32.05 -21.45 11.87
N SER A 151 -31.97 -20.16 12.14
CA SER A 151 -31.31 -19.26 11.22
C SER A 151 -29.80 -19.57 11.17
N ILE A 152 -29.32 -20.01 10.02
CA ILE A 152 -27.91 -20.25 9.81
C ILE A 152 -27.32 -18.95 9.27
N SER A 153 -26.52 -18.27 10.09
CA SER A 153 -25.72 -17.17 9.65
C SER A 153 -24.31 -17.67 9.38
N SER A 154 -23.88 -17.66 8.13
CA SER A 154 -22.46 -17.80 7.82
C SER A 154 -21.80 -16.44 7.88
N ALA A 155 -20.76 -16.30 8.65
CA ALA A 155 -19.93 -15.10 8.66
C ALA A 155 -18.58 -15.44 8.05
N VAL A 156 -18.24 -14.81 6.92
CA VAL A 156 -16.88 -14.84 6.40
C VAL A 156 -16.05 -13.94 7.31
N GLY A 157 -15.09 -14.51 8.03
CA GLY A 157 -14.19 -13.76 8.88
C GLY A 157 -13.31 -12.80 8.08
N ALA A 158 -12.87 -11.73 8.72
CA ALA A 158 -11.91 -10.81 8.11
C ALA A 158 -10.59 -11.56 7.81
N ALA A 159 -10.14 -11.50 6.56
CA ALA A 159 -8.87 -12.05 6.14
C ALA A 159 -7.90 -10.92 5.83
N GLY A 160 -6.60 -11.11 6.14
CA GLY A 160 -5.54 -10.14 5.90
C GLY A 160 -5.09 -9.41 7.16
N GLY A 161 -3.85 -8.93 7.16
CA GLY A 161 -3.20 -8.32 8.32
C GLY A 161 -3.01 -6.82 8.21
N SER A 162 -3.41 -6.17 7.11
CA SER A 162 -3.17 -4.73 6.83
C SER A 162 -1.71 -4.31 7.06
N GLN A 163 -0.77 -5.25 6.89
CA GLN A 163 0.64 -4.98 7.06
C GLN A 163 1.19 -4.27 5.81
N HIS A 164 2.11 -3.34 6.04
CA HIS A 164 2.84 -2.73 4.94
C HIS A 164 3.83 -3.73 4.35
N HIS A 165 4.07 -3.62 3.06
CA HIS A 165 5.13 -4.33 2.37
C HIS A 165 6.13 -3.33 1.79
N GLU A 166 7.37 -3.78 1.64
CA GLU A 166 8.41 -2.99 1.03
C GLU A 166 8.15 -2.82 -0.48
N ASN A 167 8.21 -1.57 -0.94
CA ASN A 167 7.95 -1.22 -2.35
C ASN A 167 9.25 -0.91 -3.13
N ARG A 168 10.40 -1.15 -2.52
CA ARG A 168 11.70 -0.92 -3.17
C ARG A 168 12.10 -2.13 -4.00
N GLN A 169 12.59 -1.86 -5.22
CA GLN A 169 13.26 -2.87 -6.03
C GLN A 169 14.61 -3.26 -5.40
N PRO A 170 15.16 -4.44 -5.69
CA PRO A 170 16.53 -4.77 -5.29
C PRO A 170 17.50 -3.68 -5.75
N SER A 171 18.27 -3.12 -4.83
CA SER A 171 19.15 -1.98 -5.09
C SER A 171 20.45 -2.10 -4.31
N LEU A 172 21.50 -1.53 -4.86
CA LEU A 172 22.80 -1.37 -4.20
C LEU A 172 23.01 0.11 -3.88
N ALA A 173 23.27 0.43 -2.61
CA ALA A 173 23.52 1.79 -2.19
C ALA A 173 24.95 2.22 -2.58
N ILE A 174 25.04 3.28 -3.38
CA ILE A 174 26.27 4.01 -3.70
C ILE A 174 26.02 5.49 -3.54
N ASN A 175 27.07 6.27 -3.29
CA ASN A 175 26.93 7.69 -3.03
C ASN A 175 26.78 8.49 -4.33
N TYR A 176 25.99 9.57 -4.25
CA TYR A 176 25.98 10.64 -5.24
C TYR A 176 26.83 11.80 -4.72
N ILE A 177 27.73 12.28 -5.55
CA ILE A 177 28.56 13.45 -5.26
C ILE A 177 28.27 14.56 -6.27
N ILE A 178 28.33 15.82 -5.83
CA ILE A 178 28.14 17.00 -6.65
C ILE A 178 29.43 17.81 -6.70
N ALA A 179 29.81 18.27 -7.87
CA ALA A 179 30.99 19.13 -8.06
C ALA A 179 30.70 20.54 -7.53
N LEU A 180 31.49 21.01 -6.57
CA LEU A 180 31.45 22.36 -6.02
C LEU A 180 32.27 23.34 -6.85
N VAL A 181 33.31 22.83 -7.50
CA VAL A 181 34.25 23.58 -8.32
C VAL A 181 34.43 22.90 -9.68
N GLY A 182 34.75 23.67 -10.74
CA GLY A 182 34.87 23.14 -12.08
C GLY A 182 34.58 24.22 -13.13
N ILE A 183 34.24 23.76 -14.33
CA ILE A 183 33.89 24.65 -15.45
C ILE A 183 32.45 25.13 -15.28
N PHE A 184 32.20 26.43 -15.43
CA PHE A 184 30.82 26.95 -15.43
C PHE A 184 30.13 26.53 -16.74
N PRO A 185 28.96 25.83 -16.66
CA PRO A 185 28.27 25.36 -17.86
C PRO A 185 27.72 26.54 -18.67
N PRO A 186 28.04 26.65 -19.98
CA PRO A 186 27.43 27.66 -20.82
C PRO A 186 25.92 27.38 -20.97
N ARG A 187 25.12 28.43 -20.98
CA ARG A 187 23.70 28.33 -21.35
C ARG A 187 23.59 28.70 -22.83
N ASN A 188 23.01 27.82 -23.60
CA ASN A 188 22.67 28.11 -25.00
C ASN A 188 21.36 28.90 -25.07
#